data_ff8d122b1f23fef5bfb695b806c3a2e2
#
_entry.id   ff8d122b1f23fef5bfb695b806c3a2e2
#
_cell.length_a   1.000
_cell.length_b   1.000
_cell.length_c   1.000
_cell.angle_alpha   90.00
_cell.angle_beta   90.00
_cell.angle_gamma   90.00
#
_symmetry.space_group_name_H-M   'P 1'
#
loop_
_entity.id
_entity.type
_entity.pdbx_description
1 polymer ?
#
loop_
_entity_poly.entity_id
_entity_poly.type
_entity_poly.pdbx_seq_one_letter_code
_entity_poly.pdbx_strand_id
1 'polypeptide(L)'
;ERPTSLRLECPARTMPADRWSSLAVGLLVELAAGTIYGFGSYSEKIKEVLGGDQSAVNLVSSVGQVGLYVTIFGGMFYDRFGGAATALIGGSLAAAGYALIYVATLDVGLPATTTSLCIFYFVAWHGSGYMDTSSVCTYCKNFPSNKGTIIGLNKSFFGLSGSIVAQVSIGLFAGDTGAGVPLLAFLAGLVAAVTTLCPVF
;
A
#
# COMPACT_ATOMS: atom_id res chain seq x y z
N GLU A 1 11.21 -40.67 -21.78
CA GLU A 1 10.32 -40.41 -20.64
C GLU A 1 10.60 -39.02 -20.11
N ARG A 2 9.67 -38.07 -20.31
CA ARG A 2 9.75 -36.72 -19.74
C ARG A 2 9.17 -36.79 -18.33
N PRO A 3 9.81 -36.24 -17.30
CA PRO A 3 9.25 -36.21 -15.97
C PRO A 3 7.96 -35.37 -15.96
N THR A 4 6.95 -35.97 -15.41
CA THR A 4 5.62 -35.43 -15.17
C THR A 4 5.75 -34.11 -14.41
N SER A 5 5.49 -32.98 -15.09
CA SER A 5 5.44 -31.67 -14.48
C SER A 5 4.39 -31.73 -13.35
N LEU A 6 4.81 -31.46 -12.13
CA LEU A 6 3.95 -31.15 -11.01
C LEU A 6 3.00 -29.99 -11.43
N ARG A 7 1.81 -30.36 -11.87
CA ARG A 7 0.71 -29.42 -11.94
C ARG A 7 0.31 -29.12 -10.50
N LEU A 8 0.79 -28.02 -9.97
CA LEU A 8 0.19 -27.41 -8.81
C LEU A 8 -1.21 -26.96 -9.24
N GLU A 9 -2.18 -27.82 -9.02
CA GLU A 9 -3.58 -27.47 -9.15
C GLU A 9 -3.88 -26.45 -8.04
N CYS A 10 -3.93 -25.18 -8.43
CA CYS A 10 -4.49 -24.13 -7.60
C CYS A 10 -5.92 -24.54 -7.25
N PRO A 11 -6.29 -24.61 -5.96
CA PRO A 11 -7.68 -24.82 -5.59
C PRO A 11 -8.53 -23.72 -6.20
N ALA A 12 -9.53 -24.18 -6.96
CA ALA A 12 -10.34 -23.35 -7.82
C ALA A 12 -11.33 -22.49 -7.04
N ARG A 13 -11.44 -21.25 -7.48
CA ARG A 13 -12.72 -20.70 -7.90
C ARG A 13 -13.65 -20.20 -6.82
N THR A 14 -13.35 -19.04 -6.30
CA THR A 14 -14.38 -18.02 -6.09
C THR A 14 -14.90 -17.57 -7.47
N MET A 15 -16.21 -17.28 -7.59
CA MET A 15 -16.92 -16.83 -8.80
C MET A 15 -16.01 -16.04 -9.75
N PRO A 16 -16.11 -16.20 -11.07
CA PRO A 16 -15.34 -15.40 -11.99
C PRO A 16 -15.85 -13.96 -11.88
N ALA A 17 -15.25 -13.16 -11.03
CA ALA A 17 -15.29 -11.73 -11.22
C ALA A 17 -14.87 -11.50 -12.65
N ASP A 18 -15.68 -10.80 -13.43
CA ASP A 18 -15.31 -10.46 -14.80
C ASP A 18 -13.90 -9.87 -14.73
N ARG A 19 -12.98 -10.37 -15.58
CA ARG A 19 -11.58 -9.94 -15.62
C ARG A 19 -11.43 -8.42 -15.63
N TRP A 20 -12.41 -7.71 -16.15
CA TRP A 20 -12.46 -6.26 -16.18
C TRP A 20 -12.82 -5.65 -14.83
N SER A 21 -13.70 -6.27 -14.07
CA SER A 21 -14.03 -5.85 -12.70
C SER A 21 -12.81 -6.03 -11.79
N SER A 22 -12.11 -7.15 -11.92
CA SER A 22 -10.85 -7.41 -11.23
C SER A 22 -9.77 -6.37 -11.60
N LEU A 23 -9.68 -5.96 -12.90
CA LEU A 23 -8.79 -4.90 -13.32
C LEU A 23 -9.15 -3.57 -12.66
N ALA A 24 -10.42 -3.16 -12.72
CA ALA A 24 -10.87 -1.88 -12.16
C ALA A 24 -10.59 -1.79 -10.65
N VAL A 25 -10.95 -2.83 -9.91
CA VAL A 25 -10.67 -2.89 -8.45
C VAL A 25 -9.17 -2.87 -8.18
N GLY A 26 -8.39 -3.62 -8.92
CA GLY A 26 -6.96 -3.64 -8.74
C GLY A 26 -6.28 -2.30 -9.05
N LEU A 27 -6.77 -1.51 -10.01
CA LEU A 27 -6.26 -0.14 -10.22
C LEU A 27 -6.55 0.78 -9.02
N LEU A 28 -7.72 0.61 -8.36
CA LEU A 28 -8.01 1.32 -7.10
C LEU A 28 -7.10 0.85 -5.96
N VAL A 29 -6.85 -0.45 -5.88
CA VAL A 29 -5.90 -1.04 -4.92
C VAL A 29 -4.49 -0.47 -5.14
N GLU A 30 -4.07 -0.29 -6.39
CA GLU A 30 -2.77 0.32 -6.71
C GLU A 30 -2.71 1.81 -6.35
N LEU A 31 -3.79 2.56 -6.57
CA LEU A 31 -3.86 3.95 -6.09
C LEU A 31 -3.71 4.01 -4.57
N ALA A 32 -4.37 3.11 -3.84
CA ALA A 32 -4.24 3.04 -2.39
C ALA A 32 -2.85 2.60 -1.94
N ALA A 33 -2.27 1.58 -2.59
CA ALA A 33 -0.92 1.11 -2.31
C ALA A 33 0.14 2.18 -2.60
N GLY A 34 -0.02 2.95 -3.68
CA GLY A 34 0.90 4.01 -4.09
C GLY A 34 0.87 5.26 -3.19
N THR A 35 -0.05 5.36 -2.22
CA THR A 35 -0.10 6.51 -1.27
C THR A 35 1.20 6.74 -0.52
N ILE A 36 2.06 5.73 -0.42
CA ILE A 36 3.41 5.83 0.13
C ILE A 36 4.27 6.89 -0.57
N TYR A 37 4.03 7.16 -1.86
CA TYR A 37 4.73 8.23 -2.59
C TYR A 37 4.27 9.63 -2.21
N GLY A 38 3.17 9.75 -1.47
CA GLY A 38 2.72 10.99 -0.88
C GLY A 38 3.47 11.41 0.39
N PHE A 39 4.54 10.71 0.79
CA PHE A 39 5.32 10.99 2.00
C PHE A 39 5.72 12.46 2.12
N GLY A 40 6.13 13.10 1.03
CA GLY A 40 6.50 14.52 1.01
C GLY A 40 5.41 15.46 1.54
N SER A 41 4.13 15.10 1.38
CA SER A 41 3.00 15.94 1.77
C SER A 41 2.80 16.05 3.29
N TYR A 42 3.37 15.13 4.07
CA TYR A 42 3.28 15.12 5.54
C TYR A 42 4.63 14.96 6.25
N SER A 43 5.73 14.92 5.49
CA SER A 43 7.10 14.79 6.04
C SER A 43 7.51 15.96 6.93
N GLU A 44 7.01 17.17 6.65
CA GLU A 44 7.22 18.35 7.48
C GLU A 44 6.64 18.14 8.89
N LYS A 45 5.45 17.55 9.01
CA LYS A 45 4.86 17.23 10.31
C LYS A 45 5.66 16.18 11.06
N ILE A 46 6.15 15.15 10.37
CA ILE A 46 7.03 14.14 10.96
C ILE A 46 8.33 14.78 11.46
N LYS A 47 8.88 15.74 10.69
CA LYS A 47 10.07 16.50 11.08
C LYS A 47 9.84 17.32 12.34
N GLU A 48 8.70 18.01 12.41
CA GLU A 48 8.31 18.80 13.59
C GLU A 48 8.25 17.92 14.85
N VAL A 49 7.57 16.77 14.76
CA VAL A 49 7.40 15.82 15.85
C VAL A 49 8.74 15.21 16.28
N LEU A 50 9.69 15.04 15.34
CA LEU A 50 11.06 14.57 15.63
C LEU A 50 12.04 15.69 16.02
N GLY A 51 11.54 16.84 16.44
CA GLY A 51 12.38 17.94 16.92
C GLY A 51 13.20 18.65 15.84
N GLY A 52 12.79 18.57 14.58
CA GLY A 52 13.45 19.21 13.44
C GLY A 52 14.58 18.41 12.79
N ASP A 53 14.84 17.20 13.24
CA ASP A 53 15.93 16.35 12.73
C ASP A 53 15.60 15.76 11.34
N GLN A 54 16.21 16.31 10.30
CA GLN A 54 16.07 15.84 8.93
C GLN A 54 16.69 14.44 8.73
N SER A 55 17.71 14.09 9.48
CA SER A 55 18.37 12.77 9.40
C SER A 55 17.41 11.68 9.89
N ALA A 56 16.68 11.94 10.99
CA ALA A 56 15.65 11.05 11.49
C ALA A 56 14.51 10.85 10.49
N VAL A 57 14.03 11.92 9.82
CA VAL A 57 13.00 11.82 8.77
C VAL A 57 13.47 10.95 7.60
N ASN A 58 14.70 11.15 7.15
CA ASN A 58 15.29 10.36 6.08
C ASN A 58 15.43 8.87 6.47
N LEU A 59 15.80 8.61 7.73
CA LEU A 59 15.88 7.24 8.26
C LEU A 59 14.51 6.57 8.25
N VAL A 60 13.47 7.24 8.73
CA VAL A 60 12.08 6.75 8.73
C VAL A 60 11.64 6.39 7.31
N SER A 61 11.87 7.28 6.34
CA SER A 61 11.56 7.03 4.94
C SER A 61 12.33 5.82 4.38
N SER A 62 13.63 5.72 4.68
CA SER A 62 14.49 4.63 4.21
C SER A 62 14.05 3.27 4.76
N VAL A 63 13.68 3.21 6.04
CA VAL A 63 13.15 1.99 6.67
C VAL A 63 11.80 1.59 6.05
N GLY A 64 10.94 2.56 5.74
CA GLY A 64 9.72 2.31 4.99
C GLY A 64 10.02 1.67 3.62
N GLN A 65 10.98 2.20 2.86
CA GLN A 65 11.42 1.63 1.57
C GLN A 65 11.83 0.16 1.72
N VAL A 66 12.60 -0.17 2.76
CA VAL A 66 12.95 -1.56 3.04
C VAL A 66 11.70 -2.40 3.25
N GLY A 67 10.70 -1.91 3.98
CA GLY A 67 9.41 -2.59 4.17
C GLY A 67 8.71 -2.90 2.84
N LEU A 68 8.73 -1.96 1.90
CA LEU A 68 8.14 -2.16 0.58
C LEU A 68 8.86 -3.26 -0.23
N TYR A 69 10.18 -3.31 -0.19
CA TYR A 69 10.96 -4.26 -1.00
C TYR A 69 11.08 -5.65 -0.38
N VAL A 70 10.90 -5.80 0.93
CA VAL A 70 10.88 -7.12 1.60
C VAL A 70 9.51 -7.80 1.42
N THR A 71 9.02 -7.87 0.18
CA THR A 71 7.69 -8.44 -0.16
C THR A 71 7.73 -9.88 -0.64
N ILE A 72 8.85 -10.57 -0.48
CA ILE A 72 8.96 -11.99 -0.84
C ILE A 72 7.90 -12.83 -0.11
N PHE A 73 7.59 -12.48 1.14
CA PHE A 73 6.51 -13.12 1.91
C PHE A 73 5.13 -12.86 1.31
N GLY A 74 4.91 -11.69 0.68
CA GLY A 74 3.67 -11.37 -0.04
C GLY A 74 3.45 -12.30 -1.23
N GLY A 75 4.51 -12.60 -2.00
CA GLY A 75 4.46 -13.59 -3.08
C GLY A 75 4.13 -15.00 -2.58
N MET A 76 4.82 -15.46 -1.54
CA MET A 76 4.54 -16.76 -0.92
C MET A 76 3.11 -16.84 -0.36
N PHE A 77 2.62 -15.75 0.23
CA PHE A 77 1.26 -15.67 0.73
C PHE A 77 0.24 -15.70 -0.40
N TYR A 78 0.51 -14.98 -1.49
CA TYR A 78 -0.32 -14.99 -2.70
C TYR A 78 -0.43 -16.40 -3.31
N ASP A 79 0.67 -17.13 -3.38
CA ASP A 79 0.67 -18.50 -3.94
C ASP A 79 -0.16 -19.48 -3.10
N ARG A 80 -0.25 -19.25 -1.78
CA ARG A 80 -1.00 -20.11 -0.87
C ARG A 80 -2.48 -19.73 -0.71
N PHE A 81 -2.78 -18.43 -0.63
CA PHE A 81 -4.10 -17.92 -0.24
C PHE A 81 -4.81 -17.12 -1.35
N GLY A 82 -4.10 -16.82 -2.44
CA GLY A 82 -4.65 -16.09 -3.58
C GLY A 82 -4.65 -14.58 -3.43
N GLY A 83 -5.13 -13.90 -4.49
CA GLY A 83 -5.08 -12.44 -4.61
C GLY A 83 -5.89 -11.71 -3.55
N ALA A 84 -7.17 -12.07 -3.38
CA ALA A 84 -8.07 -11.42 -2.44
C ALA A 84 -7.51 -11.40 -1.00
N ALA A 85 -7.05 -12.54 -0.50
CA ALA A 85 -6.50 -12.64 0.85
C ALA A 85 -5.21 -11.83 1.01
N THR A 86 -4.34 -11.83 -0.01
CA THR A 86 -3.09 -11.06 0.00
C THR A 86 -3.36 -9.57 0.00
N ALA A 87 -4.30 -9.10 -0.82
CA ALA A 87 -4.69 -7.69 -0.86
C ALA A 87 -5.38 -7.24 0.44
N LEU A 88 -6.23 -8.08 1.04
CA LEU A 88 -6.89 -7.81 2.32
C LEU A 88 -5.87 -7.64 3.45
N ILE A 89 -4.92 -8.56 3.58
CA ILE A 89 -3.86 -8.45 4.60
C ILE A 89 -2.99 -7.24 4.33
N GLY A 90 -2.56 -7.04 3.08
CA GLY A 90 -1.75 -5.89 2.70
C GLY A 90 -2.43 -4.56 3.04
N GLY A 91 -3.68 -4.40 2.63
CA GLY A 91 -4.45 -3.19 2.91
C GLY A 91 -4.71 -2.98 4.41
N SER A 92 -4.96 -4.05 5.16
CA SER A 92 -5.12 -3.96 6.63
C SER A 92 -3.82 -3.52 7.31
N LEU A 93 -2.68 -4.05 6.90
CA LEU A 93 -1.37 -3.63 7.42
C LEU A 93 -1.06 -2.18 7.06
N ALA A 94 -1.33 -1.76 5.82
CA ALA A 94 -1.09 -0.40 5.38
C ALA A 94 -2.00 0.61 6.13
N ALA A 95 -3.29 0.31 6.26
CA ALA A 95 -4.22 1.13 7.02
C ALA A 95 -3.84 1.23 8.51
N ALA A 96 -3.47 0.11 9.14
CA ALA A 96 -3.00 0.08 10.52
C ALA A 96 -1.71 0.90 10.69
N GLY A 97 -0.75 0.78 9.75
CA GLY A 97 0.47 1.57 9.77
C GLY A 97 0.19 3.08 9.71
N TYR A 98 -0.65 3.54 8.78
CA TYR A 98 -1.05 4.95 8.71
C TYR A 98 -1.79 5.41 9.97
N ALA A 99 -2.69 4.57 10.53
CA ALA A 99 -3.39 4.89 11.77
C ALA A 99 -2.44 5.04 12.96
N LEU A 100 -1.42 4.17 13.05
CA LEU A 100 -0.40 4.26 14.10
C LEU A 100 0.46 5.52 13.95
N ILE A 101 0.84 5.89 12.73
CA ILE A 101 1.56 7.14 12.46
C ILE A 101 0.69 8.33 12.84
N TYR A 102 -0.60 8.31 12.48
CA TYR A 102 -1.56 9.36 12.86
C TYR A 102 -1.64 9.53 14.38
N VAL A 103 -1.85 8.44 15.13
CA VAL A 103 -1.95 8.48 16.60
C VAL A 103 -0.63 8.96 17.22
N ALA A 104 0.51 8.53 16.71
CA ALA A 104 1.81 8.98 17.18
C ALA A 104 2.03 10.49 16.95
N THR A 105 1.55 11.04 15.83
CA THR A 105 1.66 12.49 15.54
C THR A 105 0.72 13.36 16.39
N LEU A 106 -0.30 12.77 17.01
CA LEU A 106 -1.20 13.45 17.96
C LEU A 106 -0.64 13.50 19.38
N ASP A 107 0.46 12.81 19.66
CA ASP A 107 1.06 12.66 21.00
C ASP A 107 0.07 12.08 22.03
N VAL A 108 -0.84 11.24 21.58
CA VAL A 108 -1.87 10.59 22.43
C VAL A 108 -1.47 9.15 22.70
N GLY A 109 -0.71 8.95 23.78
CA GLY A 109 -0.42 7.61 24.32
C GLY A 109 0.63 6.76 23.57
N LEU A 110 1.07 7.18 22.39
CA LEU A 110 2.17 6.56 21.65
C LEU A 110 3.30 7.56 21.48
N PRO A 111 4.51 7.30 21.99
CA PRO A 111 5.62 8.23 21.82
C PRO A 111 6.06 8.28 20.36
N ALA A 112 6.09 9.47 19.78
CA ALA A 112 6.61 9.71 18.42
C ALA A 112 8.14 9.75 18.42
N THR A 113 8.76 8.62 18.70
CA THR A 113 10.23 8.48 18.59
C THR A 113 10.60 8.05 17.17
N THR A 114 11.86 8.31 16.77
CA THR A 114 12.38 7.84 15.48
C THR A 114 12.18 6.34 15.30
N THR A 115 12.40 5.55 16.36
CA THR A 115 12.25 4.09 16.32
C THR A 115 10.81 3.66 16.11
N SER A 116 9.83 4.26 16.85
CA SER A 116 8.42 3.91 16.68
C SER A 116 7.91 4.28 15.29
N LEU A 117 8.27 5.46 14.78
CA LEU A 117 7.91 5.87 13.42
C LEU A 117 8.54 4.95 12.36
N CYS A 118 9.80 4.53 12.51
CA CYS A 118 10.42 3.55 11.62
C CYS A 118 9.61 2.25 11.55
N ILE A 119 9.14 1.72 12.68
CA ILE A 119 8.33 0.50 12.74
C ILE A 119 6.98 0.71 12.04
N PHE A 120 6.30 1.83 12.33
CA PHE A 120 4.98 2.12 11.75
C PHE A 120 5.06 2.33 10.24
N TYR A 121 6.08 3.03 9.77
CA TYR A 121 6.36 3.18 8.33
C TYR A 121 6.70 1.86 7.67
N PHE A 122 7.53 1.03 8.31
CA PHE A 122 7.83 -0.30 7.79
C PHE A 122 6.54 -1.11 7.60
N VAL A 123 5.64 -1.13 8.59
CA VAL A 123 4.37 -1.86 8.52
C VAL A 123 3.48 -1.31 7.41
N ALA A 124 3.33 0.03 7.31
CA ALA A 124 2.51 0.66 6.28
C ALA A 124 3.00 0.31 4.87
N TRP A 125 4.29 0.42 4.63
CA TRP A 125 4.88 0.19 3.32
C TRP A 125 4.98 -1.29 2.97
N HIS A 126 5.19 -2.14 3.95
CA HIS A 126 5.13 -3.59 3.77
C HIS A 126 3.73 -4.04 3.34
N GLY A 127 2.68 -3.48 3.94
CA GLY A 127 1.30 -3.69 3.51
C GLY A 127 1.05 -3.24 2.08
N SER A 128 1.57 -2.08 1.67
CA SER A 128 1.49 -1.60 0.28
C SER A 128 2.16 -2.57 -0.71
N GLY A 129 3.29 -3.17 -0.33
CA GLY A 129 3.96 -4.18 -1.14
C GLY A 129 3.13 -5.46 -1.34
N TYR A 130 2.35 -5.88 -0.35
CA TYR A 130 1.41 -7.00 -0.50
C TYR A 130 0.27 -6.66 -1.46
N MET A 131 -0.28 -5.44 -1.38
CA MET A 131 -1.33 -4.96 -2.30
C MET A 131 -0.82 -4.96 -3.74
N ASP A 132 0.36 -4.41 -3.98
CA ASP A 132 1.02 -4.38 -5.28
C ASP A 132 1.27 -5.81 -5.81
N THR A 133 1.83 -6.69 -5.00
CA THR A 133 2.08 -8.08 -5.38
C THR A 133 0.77 -8.78 -5.77
N SER A 134 -0.29 -8.57 -5.00
CA SER A 134 -1.61 -9.14 -5.28
C SER A 134 -2.15 -8.71 -6.63
N SER A 135 -2.12 -7.42 -6.93
CA SER A 135 -2.61 -6.86 -8.20
C SER A 135 -1.82 -7.39 -9.38
N VAL A 136 -0.49 -7.28 -9.35
CA VAL A 136 0.39 -7.73 -10.44
C VAL A 136 0.22 -9.22 -10.73
N CYS A 137 0.23 -10.06 -9.70
CA CYS A 137 0.08 -11.51 -9.89
C CYS A 137 -1.30 -11.88 -10.44
N THR A 138 -2.37 -11.22 -9.95
CA THR A 138 -3.74 -11.44 -10.45
C THR A 138 -3.84 -11.03 -11.93
N TYR A 139 -3.25 -9.90 -12.33
CA TYR A 139 -3.27 -9.47 -13.72
C TYR A 139 -2.49 -10.38 -14.65
N CYS A 140 -1.36 -10.91 -14.21
CA CYS A 140 -0.60 -11.90 -14.97
C CYS A 140 -1.41 -13.16 -15.29
N LYS A 141 -2.32 -13.54 -14.39
CA LYS A 141 -3.22 -14.69 -14.57
C LYS A 141 -4.43 -14.35 -15.45
N ASN A 142 -5.04 -13.17 -15.25
CA ASN A 142 -6.27 -12.76 -15.94
C ASN A 142 -6.04 -12.29 -17.38
N PHE A 143 -4.84 -11.75 -17.68
CA PHE A 143 -4.49 -11.17 -18.98
C PHE A 143 -3.21 -11.76 -19.58
N PRO A 144 -3.16 -13.08 -19.88
CA PRO A 144 -1.92 -13.73 -20.31
C PRO A 144 -1.36 -13.20 -21.63
N SER A 145 -2.22 -12.70 -22.53
CA SER A 145 -1.83 -12.17 -23.84
C SER A 145 -1.33 -10.73 -23.80
N ASN A 146 -1.75 -9.94 -22.79
CA ASN A 146 -1.49 -8.49 -22.72
C ASN A 146 -0.81 -8.08 -21.40
N LYS A 147 -0.03 -8.98 -20.81
CA LYS A 147 0.60 -8.78 -19.48
C LYS A 147 1.35 -7.44 -19.38
N GLY A 148 2.19 -7.13 -20.36
CA GLY A 148 3.02 -5.92 -20.33
C GLY A 148 2.20 -4.63 -20.27
N THR A 149 1.17 -4.52 -21.12
CA THR A 149 0.29 -3.35 -21.15
C THR A 149 -0.49 -3.18 -19.85
N ILE A 150 -1.04 -4.26 -19.32
CA ILE A 150 -1.83 -4.22 -18.09
C ILE A 150 -0.96 -3.92 -16.87
N ILE A 151 0.23 -4.52 -16.76
CA ILE A 151 1.19 -4.20 -15.70
C ILE A 151 1.68 -2.75 -15.83
N GLY A 152 1.94 -2.27 -17.04
CA GLY A 152 2.31 -0.88 -17.28
C GLY A 152 1.23 0.10 -16.82
N LEU A 153 -0.04 -0.18 -17.13
CA LEU A 153 -1.18 0.58 -16.66
C LEU A 153 -1.25 0.57 -15.13
N ASN A 154 -1.12 -0.60 -14.52
CA ASN A 154 -1.12 -0.80 -13.07
C ASN A 154 -0.05 0.07 -12.39
N LYS A 155 1.19 0.01 -12.87
CA LYS A 155 2.30 0.79 -12.32
C LYS A 155 2.15 2.30 -12.55
N SER A 156 1.45 2.71 -13.61
CA SER A 156 1.10 4.11 -13.83
C SER A 156 0.15 4.63 -12.74
N PHE A 157 -0.85 3.86 -12.34
CA PHE A 157 -1.74 4.21 -11.24
C PHE A 157 -1.02 4.25 -9.89
N PHE A 158 -0.13 3.30 -9.65
CA PHE A 158 0.71 3.29 -8.46
C PHE A 158 1.57 4.56 -8.37
N GLY A 159 2.24 4.95 -9.46
CA GLY A 159 3.05 6.18 -9.51
C GLY A 159 2.23 7.46 -9.43
N LEU A 160 1.04 7.48 -10.04
CA LEU A 160 0.15 8.65 -10.03
C LEU A 160 -0.40 8.97 -8.62
N SER A 161 -0.49 7.97 -7.75
CA SER A 161 -1.03 8.10 -6.41
C SER A 161 -0.35 9.20 -5.59
N GLY A 162 0.98 9.33 -5.66
CA GLY A 162 1.71 10.38 -4.96
C GLY A 162 1.26 11.79 -5.35
N SER A 163 1.03 12.01 -6.65
CA SER A 163 0.51 13.30 -7.15
C SER A 163 -0.92 13.57 -6.70
N ILE A 164 -1.77 12.52 -6.67
CA ILE A 164 -3.14 12.62 -6.17
C ILE A 164 -3.13 12.98 -4.68
N VAL A 165 -2.31 12.31 -3.88
CA VAL A 165 -2.17 12.60 -2.45
C VAL A 165 -1.72 14.05 -2.23
N ALA A 166 -0.76 14.54 -3.02
CA ALA A 166 -0.30 15.94 -2.93
C ALA A 166 -1.43 16.93 -3.26
N GLN A 167 -2.22 16.67 -4.31
CA GLN A 167 -3.35 17.52 -4.67
C GLN A 167 -4.47 17.49 -3.62
N VAL A 168 -4.77 16.32 -3.06
CA VAL A 168 -5.73 16.17 -1.96
C VAL A 168 -5.24 16.95 -0.72
N SER A 169 -3.95 16.85 -0.40
CA SER A 169 -3.34 17.58 0.71
C SER A 169 -3.53 19.11 0.54
N ILE A 170 -3.22 19.63 -0.65
CA ILE A 170 -3.37 21.04 -0.94
C ILE A 170 -4.85 21.47 -1.00
N GLY A 171 -5.70 20.69 -1.65
CA GLY A 171 -7.10 21.06 -1.90
C GLY A 171 -8.00 20.95 -0.67
N LEU A 172 -7.80 19.96 0.18
CA LEU A 172 -8.66 19.72 1.34
C LEU A 172 -8.08 20.24 2.66
N PHE A 173 -6.73 20.34 2.74
CA PHE A 173 -6.03 20.64 3.98
C PHE A 173 -5.13 21.90 3.89
N ALA A 174 -5.18 22.64 2.76
CA ALA A 174 -4.42 23.86 2.55
C ALA A 174 -4.93 24.99 3.44
N GLY A 175 -4.25 25.27 4.51
CA GLY A 175 -4.58 26.33 5.48
C GLY A 175 -4.37 25.90 6.92
N ASP A 176 -4.12 24.65 7.16
CA ASP A 176 -3.80 24.14 8.48
C ASP A 176 -2.29 23.88 8.59
N THR A 177 -1.62 24.54 9.52
CA THR A 177 -0.21 24.25 9.86
C THR A 177 -0.03 22.81 10.38
N GLY A 178 -1.15 22.12 10.67
CA GLY A 178 -1.23 20.72 11.02
C GLY A 178 -1.68 19.80 9.89
N ALA A 179 -1.70 20.25 8.63
CA ALA A 179 -2.26 19.52 7.47
C ALA A 179 -1.78 18.05 7.32
N GLY A 180 -0.58 17.72 7.80
CA GLY A 180 -0.08 16.35 7.80
C GLY A 180 -0.88 15.38 8.66
N VAL A 181 -1.50 15.84 9.74
CA VAL A 181 -2.27 14.98 10.67
C VAL A 181 -3.60 14.55 10.05
N PRO A 182 -4.49 15.45 9.60
CA PRO A 182 -5.74 15.05 8.95
C PRO A 182 -5.50 14.28 7.64
N LEU A 183 -4.41 14.55 6.93
CA LEU A 183 -4.03 13.78 5.74
C LEU A 183 -3.73 12.31 6.10
N LEU A 184 -3.00 12.04 7.18
CA LEU A 184 -2.71 10.69 7.64
C LEU A 184 -3.98 9.91 8.01
N ALA A 185 -4.95 10.56 8.67
CA ALA A 185 -6.25 9.97 8.96
C ALA A 185 -7.02 9.65 7.67
N PHE A 186 -6.99 10.58 6.70
CA PHE A 186 -7.60 10.37 5.37
C PHE A 186 -6.96 9.19 4.65
N LEU A 187 -5.63 9.07 4.63
CA LEU A 187 -4.93 7.95 4.00
C LEU A 187 -5.25 6.62 4.66
N ALA A 188 -5.29 6.57 5.99
CA ALA A 188 -5.71 5.37 6.71
C ALA A 188 -7.13 4.94 6.32
N GLY A 189 -8.07 5.89 6.29
CA GLY A 189 -9.46 5.66 5.91
C GLY A 189 -9.61 5.23 4.43
N LEU A 190 -8.88 5.88 3.51
CA LEU A 190 -8.89 5.55 2.08
C LEU A 190 -8.39 4.12 1.85
N VAL A 191 -7.25 3.77 2.42
CA VAL A 191 -6.68 2.42 2.28
C VAL A 191 -7.62 1.38 2.89
N ALA A 192 -8.19 1.63 4.06
CA ALA A 192 -9.17 0.74 4.68
C ALA A 192 -10.42 0.57 3.80
N ALA A 193 -10.95 1.65 3.22
CA ALA A 193 -12.11 1.60 2.34
C ALA A 193 -11.84 0.78 1.07
N VAL A 194 -10.68 1.00 0.43
CA VAL A 194 -10.29 0.24 -0.77
C VAL A 194 -10.06 -1.24 -0.44
N THR A 195 -9.56 -1.54 0.76
CA THR A 195 -9.36 -2.92 1.23
C THR A 195 -10.67 -3.71 1.23
N THR A 196 -11.81 -3.07 1.47
CA THR A 196 -13.13 -3.73 1.43
C THR A 196 -13.51 -4.23 0.03
N LEU A 197 -12.89 -3.70 -1.03
CA LEU A 197 -13.13 -4.13 -2.43
C LEU A 197 -12.27 -5.34 -2.84
N CYS A 198 -11.26 -5.70 -2.05
CA CYS A 198 -10.32 -6.78 -2.39
C CYS A 198 -10.95 -8.16 -2.61
N PRO A 199 -12.12 -8.52 -2.02
CA PRO A 199 -12.78 -9.80 -2.34
C PRO A 199 -13.20 -9.97 -3.80
N VAL A 200 -13.14 -8.90 -4.61
CA VAL A 200 -13.41 -8.95 -6.06
C VAL A 200 -12.25 -9.53 -6.88
N PHE A 201 -11.07 -9.71 -6.31
CA PHE A 201 -9.90 -10.31 -6.98
C PHE A 201 -10.07 -11.76 -7.39
#